data_248bb7a537ec7f090f32c0aa53ba132e
#
_entry.id   248bb7a537ec7f090f32c0aa53ba132e
#
_cell.length_a   1.000
_cell.length_b   1.000
_cell.length_c   1.000
_cell.angle_alpha   90.00
_cell.angle_beta   90.00
_cell.angle_gamma   90.00
#
_symmetry.space_group_name_H-M   'P 1'
#
loop_
_entity.id
_entity.type
_entity.pdbx_description
1 polymer ?
#
loop_
_entity_poly.entity_id
_entity_poly.type
_entity_poly.pdbx_seq_one_letter_code
_entity_poly.pdbx_strand_id
1 'polypeptide(L)'
;MLQDIAETAGQDEETKLQVINTFFNRRVLYRDDWETWGVADYWASPLETLSKGQGDCEDYAIGKYFSLIAAGIPSVKMRMVYVRAQVGGVIQAHMVLAYYPQPNAEPLILDNLVTDIRPASRRPDLVPVFSFNAEGLWQGVSGSSAGDPSARLSRWRDVFAKAKAEGWW
;
A
#
# COMPACT_ATOMS: atom_id res chain seq x y z
N MET A 1 8.66 -5.64 13.98
CA MET A 1 7.39 -5.43 13.24
C MET A 1 6.18 -6.00 13.94
N LEU A 2 6.10 -7.28 14.24
CA LEU A 2 4.97 -7.83 15.01
C LEU A 2 4.82 -7.12 16.36
N GLN A 3 5.93 -6.74 16.97
CA GLN A 3 5.93 -5.96 18.19
C GLN A 3 5.40 -4.55 17.96
N ASP A 4 5.78 -3.88 16.86
CA ASP A 4 5.28 -2.54 16.53
C ASP A 4 3.77 -2.57 16.28
N ILE A 5 3.26 -3.61 15.61
CA ILE A 5 1.83 -3.82 15.41
C ILE A 5 1.14 -4.04 16.76
N ALA A 6 1.70 -4.88 17.62
CA ALA A 6 1.14 -5.14 18.95
C ALA A 6 1.10 -3.88 19.82
N GLU A 7 2.13 -3.04 19.73
CA GLU A 7 2.21 -1.77 20.46
C GLU A 7 1.15 -0.76 19.98
N THR A 8 0.70 -0.87 18.72
CA THR A 8 -0.34 0.01 18.18
C THR A 8 -1.76 -0.49 18.42
N ALA A 9 -1.95 -1.72 18.91
CA ALA A 9 -3.25 -2.39 18.98
C ALA A 9 -4.34 -1.61 19.75
N GLY A 10 -3.99 -0.84 20.77
CA GLY A 10 -4.93 -0.03 21.54
C GLY A 10 -4.98 1.44 21.14
N GLN A 11 -4.28 1.85 20.07
CA GLN A 11 -4.15 3.23 19.68
C GLN A 11 -5.16 3.62 18.61
N ASP A 12 -5.31 4.92 18.35
CA ASP A 12 -6.19 5.39 17.29
C ASP A 12 -5.62 5.07 15.89
N GLU A 13 -6.48 5.17 14.88
CA GLU A 13 -6.12 4.83 13.51
C GLU A 13 -5.00 5.74 12.97
N GLU A 14 -5.02 7.03 13.29
CA GLU A 14 -3.99 7.97 12.86
C GLU A 14 -2.60 7.59 13.38
N THR A 15 -2.50 7.22 14.64
CA THR A 15 -1.25 6.72 15.23
C THR A 15 -0.78 5.44 14.55
N LYS A 16 -1.69 4.51 14.26
CA LYS A 16 -1.37 3.29 13.53
C LYS A 16 -0.81 3.59 12.14
N LEU A 17 -1.41 4.52 11.42
CA LEU A 17 -0.91 4.96 10.11
C LEU A 17 0.51 5.50 10.21
N GLN A 18 0.79 6.38 11.18
CA GLN A 18 2.11 6.98 11.37
C GLN A 18 3.17 5.92 11.70
N VAL A 19 2.87 5.03 12.62
CA VAL A 19 3.82 3.99 13.05
C VAL A 19 4.16 3.05 11.90
N ILE A 20 3.17 2.52 11.21
CA ILE A 20 3.37 1.56 10.13
C ILE A 20 4.03 2.22 8.91
N ASN A 21 3.60 3.42 8.54
CA ASN A 21 4.21 4.17 7.44
C ASN A 21 5.69 4.44 7.69
N THR A 22 6.02 4.94 8.88
CA THR A 22 7.40 5.21 9.28
C THR A 22 8.24 3.92 9.33
N PHE A 23 7.66 2.83 9.83
CA PHE A 23 8.36 1.55 9.89
C PHE A 23 8.84 1.10 8.51
N PHE A 24 7.93 1.00 7.54
CA PHE A 24 8.29 0.57 6.19
C PHE A 24 9.24 1.55 5.50
N ASN A 25 8.99 2.84 5.62
CA ASN A 25 9.82 3.86 4.96
C ASN A 25 11.25 3.91 5.50
N ARG A 26 11.48 3.51 6.74
CA ARG A 26 12.82 3.46 7.36
C ARG A 26 13.51 2.11 7.26
N ARG A 27 12.74 1.01 7.29
CA ARG A 27 13.30 -0.34 7.37
C ARG A 27 13.50 -1.00 6.02
N VAL A 28 12.71 -0.62 5.03
CA VAL A 28 12.80 -1.16 3.68
C VAL A 28 13.61 -0.20 2.82
N LEU A 29 14.65 -0.73 2.17
CA LEU A 29 15.46 0.02 1.22
C LEU A 29 14.78 -0.05 -0.15
N TYR A 30 14.63 1.10 -0.84
CA TYR A 30 14.08 1.08 -2.18
C TYR A 30 15.03 0.40 -3.16
N ARG A 31 14.51 -0.63 -3.82
CA ARG A 31 15.19 -1.37 -4.90
C ARG A 31 14.14 -1.84 -5.89
N ASP A 32 14.47 -1.82 -7.18
CA ASP A 32 13.57 -2.39 -8.18
C ASP A 32 13.54 -3.93 -8.12
N ASP A 33 12.57 -4.51 -8.82
CA ASP A 33 12.37 -5.96 -8.80
C ASP A 33 13.52 -6.73 -9.43
N TRP A 34 14.19 -6.18 -10.44
CA TRP A 34 15.38 -6.79 -11.03
C TRP A 34 16.52 -6.93 -10.03
N GLU A 35 16.75 -5.90 -9.21
CA GLU A 35 17.80 -5.89 -8.21
C GLU A 35 17.48 -6.84 -7.05
N THR A 36 16.21 -6.93 -6.67
CA THR A 36 15.77 -7.74 -5.51
C THR A 36 15.53 -9.20 -5.87
N TRP A 37 14.85 -9.45 -6.99
CA TRP A 37 14.31 -10.78 -7.35
C TRP A 37 14.91 -11.37 -8.61
N GLY A 38 15.59 -10.57 -9.43
CA GLY A 38 16.12 -10.99 -10.73
C GLY A 38 15.04 -11.21 -11.79
N VAL A 39 13.83 -10.70 -11.56
CA VAL A 39 12.70 -10.73 -12.50
C VAL A 39 12.01 -9.37 -12.50
N ALA A 40 11.33 -9.04 -13.60
CA ALA A 40 10.56 -7.82 -13.68
C ALA A 40 9.23 -7.98 -12.92
N ASP A 41 8.83 -6.94 -12.21
CA ASP A 41 7.49 -6.78 -11.66
C ASP A 41 7.03 -7.95 -10.76
N TYR A 42 7.77 -8.18 -9.69
CA TYR A 42 7.44 -9.15 -8.66
C TYR A 42 6.75 -8.46 -7.47
N TRP A 43 5.53 -8.88 -7.14
CA TRP A 43 4.80 -8.37 -5.97
C TRP A 43 5.07 -9.25 -4.77
N ALA A 44 5.86 -8.73 -3.83
CA ALA A 44 6.23 -9.43 -2.62
C ALA A 44 5.12 -9.40 -1.57
N SER A 45 5.00 -10.49 -0.81
CA SER A 45 4.22 -10.47 0.42
C SER A 45 4.92 -9.63 1.49
N PRO A 46 4.22 -9.24 2.57
CA PRO A 46 4.86 -8.50 3.65
C PRO A 46 6.10 -9.21 4.23
N LEU A 47 6.04 -10.50 4.46
CA LEU A 47 7.18 -11.25 4.98
C LEU A 47 8.33 -11.33 3.98
N GLU A 48 8.03 -11.50 2.71
CA GLU A 48 9.05 -11.49 1.66
C GLU A 48 9.81 -10.15 1.62
N THR A 49 9.06 -9.03 1.64
CA THR A 49 9.65 -7.68 1.68
C THR A 49 10.54 -7.48 2.91
N LEU A 50 10.05 -7.87 4.07
CA LEU A 50 10.79 -7.71 5.32
C LEU A 50 12.00 -8.64 5.39
N SER A 51 11.90 -9.85 4.88
CA SER A 51 12.98 -10.81 4.80
C SER A 51 14.11 -10.31 3.90
N LYS A 52 13.78 -9.69 2.77
CA LYS A 52 14.77 -9.07 1.88
C LYS A 52 15.31 -7.74 2.42
N GLY A 53 14.53 -7.03 3.22
CA GLY A 53 14.86 -5.69 3.68
C GLY A 53 14.88 -4.64 2.58
N GLN A 54 14.32 -4.96 1.42
CA GLN A 54 14.27 -4.08 0.25
C GLN A 54 13.06 -4.39 -0.61
N GLY A 55 12.60 -3.40 -1.37
CA GLY A 55 11.44 -3.52 -2.25
C GLY A 55 11.20 -2.25 -3.07
N ASP A 56 10.24 -2.33 -3.98
CA ASP A 56 9.77 -1.20 -4.79
C ASP A 56 8.45 -0.61 -4.24
N CYS A 57 7.82 0.28 -5.01
CA CYS A 57 6.63 1.01 -4.54
C CYS A 57 5.46 0.08 -4.19
N GLU A 58 5.22 -0.98 -4.95
CA GLU A 58 4.16 -1.96 -4.67
C GLU A 58 4.42 -2.68 -3.35
N ASP A 59 5.65 -3.03 -3.08
CA ASP A 59 6.04 -3.75 -1.87
C ASP A 59 5.82 -2.89 -0.63
N TYR A 60 6.13 -1.59 -0.69
CA TYR A 60 5.81 -0.66 0.39
C TYR A 60 4.30 -0.55 0.61
N ALA A 61 3.53 -0.36 -0.45
CA ALA A 61 2.07 -0.19 -0.35
C ALA A 61 1.40 -1.45 0.18
N ILE A 62 1.75 -2.62 -0.34
CA ILE A 62 1.22 -3.92 0.07
C ILE A 62 1.59 -4.23 1.52
N GLY A 63 2.86 -4.01 1.90
CA GLY A 63 3.33 -4.23 3.27
C GLY A 63 2.59 -3.36 4.27
N LYS A 64 2.40 -2.08 3.98
CA LYS A 64 1.63 -1.16 4.82
C LYS A 64 0.17 -1.58 4.92
N TYR A 65 -0.46 -1.95 3.80
CA TYR A 65 -1.85 -2.38 3.75
C TYR A 65 -2.12 -3.57 4.68
N PHE A 66 -1.39 -4.66 4.53
CA PHE A 66 -1.60 -5.85 5.36
C PHE A 66 -1.20 -5.63 6.82
N SER A 67 -0.16 -4.84 7.08
CA SER A 67 0.23 -4.50 8.44
C SER A 67 -0.84 -3.68 9.15
N LEU A 68 -1.49 -2.76 8.45
CA LEU A 68 -2.60 -1.97 9.01
C LEU A 68 -3.85 -2.82 9.23
N ILE A 69 -4.14 -3.79 8.37
CA ILE A 69 -5.19 -4.78 8.61
C ILE A 69 -4.91 -5.55 9.90
N ALA A 70 -3.68 -6.05 10.06
CA ALA A 70 -3.26 -6.76 11.27
C ALA A 70 -3.35 -5.86 12.52
N ALA A 71 -3.15 -4.56 12.37
CA ALA A 71 -3.31 -3.57 13.45
C ALA A 71 -4.77 -3.21 13.74
N GLY A 72 -5.73 -3.77 13.00
CA GLY A 72 -7.17 -3.60 13.23
C GLY A 72 -7.87 -2.55 12.37
N ILE A 73 -7.20 -1.98 11.37
CA ILE A 73 -7.87 -1.07 10.43
C ILE A 73 -8.62 -1.88 9.38
N PRO A 74 -9.94 -1.64 9.20
CA PRO A 74 -10.71 -2.38 8.21
C PRO A 74 -10.22 -2.17 6.79
N SER A 75 -10.17 -3.23 6.00
CA SER A 75 -9.75 -3.19 4.59
C SER A 75 -10.55 -2.20 3.76
N VAL A 76 -11.86 -2.04 4.04
CA VAL A 76 -12.73 -1.09 3.33
C VAL A 76 -12.30 0.35 3.44
N LYS A 77 -11.48 0.70 4.43
CA LYS A 77 -10.94 2.05 4.61
C LYS A 77 -9.67 2.31 3.81
N MET A 78 -9.13 1.31 3.16
CA MET A 78 -7.83 1.41 2.48
C MET A 78 -7.91 0.91 1.05
N ARG A 79 -7.11 1.53 0.18
CA ARG A 79 -6.93 1.08 -1.21
C ARG A 79 -5.47 1.26 -1.62
N MET A 80 -4.91 0.26 -2.29
CA MET A 80 -3.73 0.48 -3.11
C MET A 80 -4.17 1.28 -4.33
N VAL A 81 -3.42 2.34 -4.65
CA VAL A 81 -3.73 3.23 -5.78
C VAL A 81 -2.57 3.23 -6.74
N TYR A 82 -2.85 2.80 -7.96
CA TYR A 82 -1.92 2.93 -9.07
C TYR A 82 -2.04 4.35 -9.62
N VAL A 83 -0.92 5.06 -9.64
CA VAL A 83 -0.87 6.47 -10.01
C VAL A 83 0.17 6.72 -11.09
N ARG A 84 0.02 7.83 -11.81
CA ARG A 84 1.10 8.47 -12.54
C ARG A 84 1.70 9.52 -11.63
N ALA A 85 2.97 9.36 -11.30
CA ALA A 85 3.69 10.28 -10.41
C ALA A 85 4.62 11.17 -11.21
N GLN A 86 4.59 12.46 -10.93
CA GLN A 86 5.53 13.40 -11.50
C GLN A 86 6.72 13.58 -10.55
N VAL A 87 7.90 13.09 -10.96
CA VAL A 87 9.10 13.11 -10.13
C VAL A 87 10.21 13.77 -10.95
N GLY A 88 10.69 14.93 -10.50
CA GLY A 88 11.78 15.63 -11.20
C GLY A 88 11.47 15.98 -12.65
N GLY A 89 10.20 16.31 -12.96
CA GLY A 89 9.75 16.63 -14.32
C GLY A 89 9.47 15.42 -15.21
N VAL A 90 9.64 14.21 -14.69
CA VAL A 90 9.38 12.95 -15.40
C VAL A 90 8.12 12.29 -14.82
N ILE A 91 7.23 11.82 -15.71
CA ILE A 91 6.04 11.06 -15.32
C ILE A 91 6.40 9.58 -15.32
N GLN A 92 6.12 8.91 -14.19
CA GLN A 92 6.38 7.49 -14.03
C GLN A 92 5.23 6.78 -13.34
N ALA A 93 5.09 5.49 -13.61
CA ALA A 93 4.16 4.63 -12.89
C ALA A 93 4.61 4.48 -11.44
N HIS A 94 3.64 4.52 -10.52
CA HIS A 94 3.90 4.42 -9.08
C HIS A 94 2.69 3.83 -8.37
N MET A 95 2.89 3.32 -7.16
CA MET A 95 1.81 2.82 -6.32
C MET A 95 1.92 3.39 -4.92
N VAL A 96 0.79 3.82 -4.37
CA VAL A 96 0.66 4.35 -3.01
C VAL A 96 -0.48 3.65 -2.28
N LEU A 97 -0.53 3.81 -0.96
CA LEU A 97 -1.67 3.41 -0.14
C LEU A 97 -2.51 4.63 0.19
N ALA A 98 -3.81 4.55 -0.05
CA ALA A 98 -4.78 5.56 0.35
C ALA A 98 -5.62 5.06 1.53
N TYR A 99 -5.75 5.90 2.55
CA TYR A 99 -6.59 5.65 3.73
C TYR A 99 -7.72 6.66 3.79
N TYR A 100 -8.95 6.17 3.93
CA TYR A 100 -10.17 6.97 4.00
C TYR A 100 -10.68 7.02 5.44
N PRO A 101 -10.55 8.16 6.15
CA PRO A 101 -11.08 8.27 7.52
C PRO A 101 -12.59 8.06 7.58
N GLN A 102 -13.30 8.51 6.55
CA GLN A 102 -14.74 8.31 6.32
C GLN A 102 -14.95 7.95 4.84
N PRO A 103 -16.06 7.25 4.47
CA PRO A 103 -16.28 6.80 3.10
C PRO A 103 -16.25 7.92 2.04
N ASN A 104 -16.69 9.12 2.39
CA ASN A 104 -16.75 10.28 1.49
C ASN A 104 -15.64 11.30 1.76
N ALA A 105 -14.71 10.99 2.66
CA ALA A 105 -13.62 11.89 2.97
C ALA A 105 -12.51 11.81 1.92
N GLU A 106 -11.74 12.88 1.83
CA GLU A 106 -10.50 12.88 1.10
C GLU A 106 -9.52 11.87 1.72
N PRO A 107 -8.88 11.00 0.93
CA PRO A 107 -7.94 10.04 1.49
C PRO A 107 -6.62 10.68 1.92
N LEU A 108 -6.00 10.08 2.91
CA LEU A 108 -4.62 10.32 3.29
C LEU A 108 -3.72 9.37 2.50
N ILE A 109 -2.61 9.89 2.00
CA ILE A 109 -1.69 9.13 1.14
C ILE A 109 -0.45 8.72 1.92
N LEU A 110 -0.20 7.41 1.94
CA LEU A 110 1.00 6.79 2.50
C LEU A 110 1.91 6.36 1.35
N ASP A 111 3.11 6.90 1.32
CA ASP A 111 4.01 6.78 0.17
C ASP A 111 5.46 6.58 0.64
N ASN A 112 6.29 6.03 -0.24
CA ASN A 112 7.74 5.95 -0.01
C ASN A 112 8.52 7.12 -0.64
N LEU A 113 7.94 7.81 -1.63
CA LEU A 113 8.56 8.99 -2.26
C LEU A 113 8.45 10.24 -1.40
N VAL A 114 7.28 10.46 -0.81
CA VAL A 114 7.03 11.52 0.18
C VAL A 114 6.65 10.84 1.47
N THR A 115 7.51 10.91 2.46
CA THR A 115 7.37 10.12 3.69
C THR A 115 6.34 10.68 4.66
N ASP A 116 5.99 11.96 4.56
CA ASP A 116 4.89 12.53 5.33
C ASP A 116 3.55 12.04 4.80
N ILE A 117 2.65 11.66 5.68
CA ILE A 117 1.27 11.34 5.33
C ILE A 117 0.54 12.65 5.02
N ARG A 118 0.04 12.78 3.80
CA ARG A 118 -0.63 13.99 3.32
C ARG A 118 -1.97 13.65 2.70
N PRO A 119 -2.97 14.55 2.81
CA PRO A 119 -4.20 14.40 2.05
C PRO A 119 -3.94 14.46 0.54
N ALA A 120 -4.78 13.80 -0.24
CA ALA A 120 -4.64 13.70 -1.70
C ALA A 120 -4.56 15.07 -2.37
N SER A 121 -5.29 16.08 -1.87
CA SER A 121 -5.26 17.45 -2.38
C SER A 121 -3.88 18.12 -2.24
N ARG A 122 -3.03 17.62 -1.36
CA ARG A 122 -1.65 18.09 -1.19
C ARG A 122 -0.62 17.22 -1.91
N ARG A 123 -1.09 16.33 -2.77
CA ARG A 123 -0.26 15.48 -3.63
C ARG A 123 -0.65 15.71 -5.09
N PRO A 124 -0.47 16.95 -5.62
CA PRO A 124 -0.78 17.25 -7.03
C PRO A 124 0.16 16.54 -8.01
N ASP A 125 1.26 15.99 -7.53
CA ASP A 125 2.21 15.17 -8.26
C ASP A 125 1.64 13.79 -8.66
N LEU A 126 0.53 13.36 -8.04
CA LEU A 126 -0.06 12.05 -8.27
C LEU A 126 -1.38 12.15 -9.04
N VAL A 127 -1.50 11.39 -10.14
CA VAL A 127 -2.74 11.26 -10.90
C VAL A 127 -3.22 9.81 -10.80
N PRO A 128 -4.35 9.54 -10.12
CA PRO A 128 -4.88 8.19 -9.97
C PRO A 128 -5.31 7.58 -11.30
N VAL A 129 -4.98 6.30 -11.51
CA VAL A 129 -5.41 5.53 -12.67
C VAL A 129 -6.46 4.50 -12.27
N PHE A 130 -6.14 3.64 -11.32
CA PHE A 130 -7.08 2.71 -10.71
C PHE A 130 -6.68 2.43 -9.26
N SER A 131 -7.62 1.89 -8.49
CA SER A 131 -7.37 1.49 -7.11
C SER A 131 -8.02 0.14 -6.81
N PHE A 132 -7.51 -0.56 -5.81
CA PHE A 132 -7.99 -1.87 -5.42
C PHE A 132 -7.68 -2.18 -3.96
N ASN A 133 -8.43 -3.11 -3.41
CA ASN A 133 -8.17 -3.73 -2.11
C ASN A 133 -8.76 -5.16 -2.12
N ALA A 134 -8.93 -5.77 -0.94
CA ALA A 134 -9.56 -7.09 -0.84
C ALA A 134 -11.02 -7.09 -1.29
N GLU A 135 -11.69 -5.94 -1.30
CA GLU A 135 -13.14 -5.83 -1.51
C GLU A 135 -13.51 -5.48 -2.95
N GLY A 136 -12.63 -4.83 -3.71
CA GLY A 136 -13.01 -4.36 -5.03
C GLY A 136 -11.88 -3.76 -5.85
N LEU A 137 -12.25 -3.38 -7.07
CA LEU A 137 -11.41 -2.68 -8.03
C LEU A 137 -12.18 -1.47 -8.55
N TRP A 138 -11.55 -0.30 -8.52
CA TRP A 138 -12.15 0.97 -8.92
C TRP A 138 -11.31 1.64 -9.99
N GLN A 139 -11.97 2.37 -10.87
CA GLN A 139 -11.31 3.29 -11.76
C GLN A 139 -11.09 4.62 -11.02
N GLY A 140 -9.87 5.10 -10.97
CA GLY A 140 -9.51 6.23 -10.11
C GLY A 140 -9.54 5.87 -8.63
N VAL A 141 -10.09 6.75 -7.77
CA VAL A 141 -10.14 6.60 -6.32
C VAL A 141 -11.55 6.64 -5.74
N SER A 142 -12.56 6.76 -6.58
CA SER A 142 -13.96 6.91 -6.16
C SER A 142 -14.88 6.03 -7.00
N GLY A 143 -16.16 6.00 -6.61
CA GLY A 143 -17.18 5.26 -7.32
C GLY A 143 -17.42 3.85 -6.84
N SER A 144 -18.27 3.12 -7.57
CA SER A 144 -18.58 1.73 -7.29
C SER A 144 -17.50 0.79 -7.84
N SER A 145 -17.33 -0.35 -7.22
CA SER A 145 -16.36 -1.34 -7.68
C SER A 145 -16.68 -1.82 -9.10
N ALA A 146 -15.64 -1.89 -9.94
CA ALA A 146 -15.73 -2.39 -11.32
C ALA A 146 -15.59 -3.90 -11.42
N GLY A 147 -15.42 -4.61 -10.29
CA GLY A 147 -15.32 -6.06 -10.29
C GLY A 147 -14.45 -6.61 -9.15
N ASP A 148 -14.18 -7.90 -9.23
CA ASP A 148 -13.30 -8.60 -8.29
C ASP A 148 -11.83 -8.35 -8.67
N PRO A 149 -11.02 -7.76 -7.78
CA PRO A 149 -9.61 -7.52 -8.07
C PRO A 149 -8.82 -8.82 -8.29
N SER A 150 -9.16 -9.89 -7.58
CA SER A 150 -8.50 -11.19 -7.75
C SER A 150 -8.68 -11.78 -9.15
N ALA A 151 -9.79 -11.48 -9.80
CA ALA A 151 -10.06 -11.96 -11.16
C ALA A 151 -9.32 -11.15 -12.24
N ARG A 152 -8.99 -9.87 -11.95
CA ARG A 152 -8.40 -8.94 -12.92
C ARG A 152 -6.91 -8.71 -12.74
N LEU A 153 -6.41 -8.85 -11.51
CA LEU A 153 -5.04 -8.59 -11.14
C LEU A 153 -4.39 -9.88 -10.64
N SER A 154 -3.74 -10.62 -11.53
CA SER A 154 -3.11 -11.91 -11.17
C SER A 154 -2.04 -11.76 -10.09
N ARG A 155 -1.25 -10.70 -10.13
CA ARG A 155 -0.22 -10.43 -9.12
C ARG A 155 -0.83 -10.14 -7.75
N TRP A 156 -1.94 -9.41 -7.71
CA TRP A 156 -2.68 -9.16 -6.47
C TRP A 156 -3.24 -10.46 -5.89
N ARG A 157 -3.83 -11.31 -6.73
CA ARG A 157 -4.33 -12.62 -6.31
C ARG A 157 -3.23 -13.45 -5.66
N ASP A 158 -2.05 -13.49 -6.26
CA ASP A 158 -0.92 -14.28 -5.76
C ASP A 158 -0.39 -13.72 -4.43
N VAL A 159 -0.21 -12.41 -4.30
CA VAL A 159 0.25 -11.79 -3.07
C VAL A 159 -0.78 -11.88 -1.96
N PHE A 160 -2.06 -11.77 -2.29
CA PHE A 160 -3.16 -11.91 -1.34
C PHE A 160 -3.19 -13.32 -0.75
N ALA A 161 -2.99 -14.34 -1.57
CA ALA A 161 -2.89 -15.73 -1.12
C ALA A 161 -1.66 -15.95 -0.22
N LYS A 162 -0.52 -15.37 -0.57
CA LYS A 162 0.69 -15.44 0.26
C LYS A 162 0.48 -14.77 1.62
N ALA A 163 -0.08 -13.57 1.63
CA ALA A 163 -0.36 -12.83 2.87
C ALA A 163 -1.34 -13.59 3.79
N LYS A 164 -2.34 -14.26 3.21
CA LYS A 164 -3.25 -15.11 3.96
C LYS A 164 -2.51 -16.29 4.60
N ALA A 165 -1.66 -16.97 3.84
CA ALA A 165 -0.85 -18.09 4.34
C ALA A 165 0.13 -17.65 5.44
N GLU A 166 0.59 -16.41 5.40
CA GLU A 166 1.47 -15.81 6.41
C GLU A 166 0.71 -15.34 7.67
N GLY A 167 -0.61 -15.32 7.63
CA GLY A 167 -1.46 -14.96 8.77
C GLY A 167 -1.72 -13.46 8.97
N TRP A 168 -1.59 -12.65 7.91
CA TRP A 168 -1.82 -11.22 8.02
C TRP A 168 -3.30 -10.83 8.13
N TRP A 169 -4.20 -11.76 7.79
CA TRP A 169 -5.64 -11.49 7.84
C TRP A 169 -6.46 -12.77 7.89
#